data_2ec3a25d423ac5cf65d95ba6549a8e73
#
_entry.id   2ec3a25d423ac5cf65d95ba6549a8e73
#
_cell.length_a   1.000
_cell.length_b   1.000
_cell.length_c   1.000
_cell.angle_alpha   90.00
_cell.angle_beta   90.00
_cell.angle_gamma   90.00
#
_symmetry.space_group_name_H-M   'P 1'
#
loop_
_entity.id
_entity.type
_entity.pdbx_description
1 polymer ?
#
loop_
_entity_poly.entity_id
_entity_poly.type
_entity_poly.pdbx_seq_one_letter_code
_entity_poly.pdbx_strand_id
1 'polypeptide(L)'
;AECVSKSEYQTSGFNVNEPWYWWLADAYASYSYNVRYVYSSGAMGWNYAYNGNWGVRPLCNLKSEILVSDSPDSDGAYTIIWNRAPSVPDSIDVPSDVRGGEKLTVTWGTSTDPDNNLSGYILERQYNGGGWAQVYKGINRTYTDQITKGWENVAYRVKAYDSAGAESAYKTSATRTVINNTPPTISGTDTDLGAKTGAFDQKYTVTDPDSGQTITVVEKIDGTQKRSYAATSGQEYTFSVTADEWRKLLNGSHALTVTATDIYGGAATRTYTF
;
A
#
# COMPACT_ATOMS: atom_id res chain seq x y z
N ALA A 1 25.00 20.00 -17.72
CA ALA A 1 25.96 20.69 -18.58
C ALA A 1 26.95 19.64 -19.08
N GLU A 2 26.90 19.34 -20.36
CA GLU A 2 27.89 18.47 -21.00
C GLU A 2 29.29 19.07 -20.82
N CYS A 3 30.21 18.29 -20.30
CA CYS A 3 31.62 18.63 -20.43
C CYS A 3 31.96 18.50 -21.91
N VAL A 4 32.18 19.59 -22.54
CA VAL A 4 32.42 19.67 -23.97
C VAL A 4 33.68 18.90 -24.35
N SER A 5 33.53 17.94 -25.26
CA SER A 5 34.66 17.13 -25.77
C SER A 5 35.64 18.00 -26.57
N LYS A 6 36.91 17.57 -26.70
CA LYS A 6 37.92 18.25 -27.51
C LYS A 6 37.46 18.53 -28.93
N SER A 7 36.51 17.78 -29.49
CA SER A 7 36.00 17.90 -30.84
C SER A 7 35.04 19.07 -31.07
N GLU A 8 34.48 19.65 -30.00
CA GLU A 8 33.49 20.75 -30.13
C GLU A 8 34.13 22.14 -30.20
N TYR A 9 35.43 22.27 -30.06
CA TYR A 9 36.18 23.53 -30.18
C TYR A 9 36.79 23.76 -31.57
N GLN A 10 36.34 23.06 -32.59
CA GLN A 10 36.81 23.31 -33.97
C GLN A 10 36.11 24.54 -34.58
N THR A 11 36.51 25.72 -34.13
CA THR A 11 36.51 26.88 -35.04
C THR A 11 37.81 26.86 -35.85
N SER A 12 37.72 27.07 -37.14
CA SER A 12 38.84 27.04 -38.10
C SER A 12 40.07 27.79 -37.55
N GLY A 13 41.18 27.08 -37.37
CA GLY A 13 42.45 27.68 -36.96
C GLY A 13 43.03 27.20 -35.61
N PHE A 14 42.31 26.35 -34.85
CA PHE A 14 42.80 25.81 -33.59
C PHE A 14 43.30 24.36 -33.75
N ASN A 15 44.46 24.08 -33.18
CA ASN A 15 45.00 22.71 -33.13
C ASN A 15 44.48 22.00 -31.88
N VAL A 16 43.63 21.03 -32.06
CA VAL A 16 42.99 20.25 -30.93
C VAL A 16 44.00 19.43 -30.12
N ASN A 17 45.21 19.23 -30.64
CA ASN A 17 46.27 18.45 -29.98
C ASN A 17 47.25 19.33 -29.18
N GLU A 18 47.08 20.64 -29.20
CA GLU A 18 47.89 21.57 -28.43
C GLU A 18 47.23 21.86 -27.09
N PRO A 19 47.98 21.91 -25.99
CA PRO A 19 47.42 22.28 -24.69
C PRO A 19 47.14 23.79 -24.67
N TRP A 20 45.91 24.15 -24.27
CA TRP A 20 45.42 25.52 -24.28
C TRP A 20 45.42 26.15 -22.90
N TYR A 21 45.35 27.47 -22.84
CA TYR A 21 45.13 28.24 -21.63
C TYR A 21 43.63 28.20 -21.26
N TRP A 22 43.32 28.05 -19.99
CA TRP A 22 41.97 27.95 -19.49
C TRP A 22 41.67 29.04 -18.47
N TRP A 23 40.56 29.75 -18.64
CA TRP A 23 40.06 30.64 -17.62
C TRP A 23 39.49 29.83 -16.44
N LEU A 24 39.76 30.31 -15.21
CA LEU A 24 39.10 29.84 -14.01
C LEU A 24 37.97 30.80 -13.62
N ALA A 25 36.97 30.33 -12.86
CA ALA A 25 35.89 31.17 -12.38
C ALA A 25 36.32 32.15 -11.27
N ASP A 26 37.54 32.04 -10.78
CA ASP A 26 38.06 32.83 -9.66
C ASP A 26 38.64 34.14 -10.10
N ALA A 27 38.20 35.25 -9.48
CA ALA A 27 38.84 36.55 -9.60
C ALA A 27 40.24 36.56 -8.95
N TYR A 28 41.18 37.29 -9.51
CA TYR A 28 42.48 37.49 -8.87
C TYR A 28 42.34 38.55 -7.78
N ALA A 29 42.64 38.13 -6.54
CA ALA A 29 42.36 38.93 -5.33
C ALA A 29 42.97 40.34 -5.29
N SER A 30 44.06 40.58 -6.03
CA SER A 30 44.76 41.87 -6.03
C SER A 30 44.24 42.87 -7.07
N TYR A 31 43.48 42.45 -8.07
CA TYR A 31 42.95 43.27 -9.13
C TYR A 31 41.57 42.81 -9.60
N SER A 32 40.57 43.63 -9.41
CA SER A 32 39.15 43.30 -9.65
C SER A 32 38.77 43.02 -11.13
N TYR A 33 39.62 43.38 -12.08
CA TYR A 33 39.44 43.16 -13.52
C TYR A 33 40.25 41.97 -14.05
N ASN A 34 40.98 41.24 -13.19
CA ASN A 34 41.78 40.08 -13.55
C ASN A 34 41.12 38.81 -13.10
N VAL A 35 41.19 37.78 -13.92
CA VAL A 35 40.76 36.42 -13.61
C VAL A 35 41.95 35.50 -13.68
N ARG A 36 41.90 34.41 -12.88
CA ARG A 36 42.94 33.38 -12.92
C ARG A 36 42.75 32.48 -14.14
N TYR A 37 43.85 31.93 -14.60
CA TYR A 37 43.87 30.95 -15.67
C TYR A 37 44.95 29.89 -15.41
N VAL A 38 44.85 28.77 -16.11
CA VAL A 38 45.85 27.71 -16.10
C VAL A 38 46.59 27.76 -17.44
N TYR A 39 47.91 27.77 -17.37
CA TYR A 39 48.77 27.62 -18.52
C TYR A 39 48.72 26.20 -19.10
N SER A 40 49.14 26.03 -20.34
CA SER A 40 49.36 24.75 -21.00
C SER A 40 50.31 23.83 -20.20
N SER A 41 51.21 24.38 -19.39
CA SER A 41 52.10 23.64 -18.49
C SER A 41 51.47 23.20 -17.17
N GLY A 42 50.20 23.56 -16.92
CA GLY A 42 49.54 23.35 -15.63
C GLY A 42 49.82 24.45 -14.59
N ALA A 43 50.71 25.41 -14.85
CA ALA A 43 50.96 26.51 -13.93
C ALA A 43 49.77 27.48 -13.89
N MET A 44 49.57 28.14 -12.73
CA MET A 44 48.50 29.18 -12.60
C MET A 44 49.05 30.56 -12.84
N GLY A 45 48.29 31.37 -13.56
CA GLY A 45 48.54 32.78 -13.81
C GLY A 45 47.28 33.62 -13.66
N TRP A 46 47.38 34.89 -14.06
CA TRP A 46 46.27 35.83 -14.09
C TRP A 46 46.39 36.74 -15.31
N ASN A 47 45.26 37.18 -15.87
CA ASN A 47 45.20 38.11 -16.95
C ASN A 47 43.88 38.89 -16.92
N TYR A 48 43.77 39.91 -17.74
CA TYR A 48 42.57 40.74 -17.86
C TYR A 48 41.38 39.93 -18.36
N ALA A 49 40.25 40.06 -17.71
CA ALA A 49 39.01 39.35 -18.05
C ALA A 49 38.49 39.65 -19.48
N TYR A 50 38.88 40.79 -20.04
CA TYR A 50 38.47 41.18 -21.40
C TYR A 50 39.38 40.65 -22.52
N ASN A 51 40.42 39.89 -22.17
CA ASN A 51 41.30 39.29 -23.18
C ASN A 51 40.61 38.06 -23.79
N GLY A 52 39.90 38.22 -24.90
CA GLY A 52 39.03 37.22 -25.51
C GLY A 52 39.71 36.11 -26.27
N ASN A 53 41.03 35.94 -26.19
CA ASN A 53 41.79 34.95 -26.96
C ASN A 53 41.93 33.58 -26.26
N TRP A 54 41.25 33.37 -25.15
CA TRP A 54 41.43 32.17 -24.33
C TRP A 54 40.11 31.44 -24.13
N GLY A 55 40.17 30.12 -24.08
CA GLY A 55 39.00 29.28 -23.87
C GLY A 55 38.44 29.37 -22.45
N VAL A 56 37.15 29.25 -22.31
CA VAL A 56 36.45 29.11 -21.02
C VAL A 56 36.19 27.64 -20.76
N ARG A 57 36.66 27.13 -19.64
CA ARG A 57 36.31 25.78 -19.16
C ARG A 57 35.29 25.95 -18.05
N PRO A 58 34.01 25.69 -18.30
CA PRO A 58 33.02 25.78 -17.25
C PRO A 58 33.27 24.69 -16.18
N LEU A 59 33.29 25.10 -14.93
CA LEU A 59 33.32 24.19 -13.78
C LEU A 59 31.87 23.91 -13.38
N CYS A 60 31.46 22.66 -13.47
CA CYS A 60 30.17 22.22 -12.96
C CYS A 60 30.39 21.46 -11.67
N ASN A 61 29.73 21.88 -10.60
CA ASN A 61 29.59 21.04 -9.41
C ASN A 61 28.47 20.04 -9.67
N LEU A 62 28.85 18.79 -9.79
CA LEU A 62 27.89 17.68 -9.86
C LEU A 62 27.40 17.35 -8.46
N LYS A 63 26.13 17.02 -8.30
CA LYS A 63 25.62 16.47 -7.04
C LYS A 63 26.32 15.16 -6.75
N SER A 64 26.55 14.86 -5.46
CA SER A 64 27.23 13.65 -4.99
C SER A 64 26.55 12.34 -5.41
N GLU A 65 25.28 12.41 -5.82
CA GLU A 65 24.43 11.27 -6.22
C GLU A 65 24.52 10.97 -7.73
N ILE A 66 25.31 11.71 -8.51
CA ILE A 66 25.49 11.43 -9.93
C ILE A 66 26.33 10.17 -10.10
N LEU A 67 25.73 9.18 -10.76
CA LEU A 67 26.44 7.97 -11.15
C LEU A 67 27.39 8.26 -12.31
N VAL A 68 28.56 7.70 -12.26
CA VAL A 68 29.55 7.72 -13.33
C VAL A 68 29.95 6.29 -13.68
N SER A 69 30.51 6.11 -14.87
CA SER A 69 31.04 4.80 -15.28
C SER A 69 32.07 4.27 -14.28
N ASP A 70 32.10 2.95 -14.06
CA ASP A 70 33.02 2.29 -13.11
C ASP A 70 34.51 2.49 -13.51
N SER A 71 34.77 2.75 -14.80
CA SER A 71 36.10 2.97 -15.32
C SER A 71 36.12 4.20 -16.23
N PRO A 72 37.21 4.96 -16.24
CA PRO A 72 37.38 6.05 -17.20
C PRO A 72 37.55 5.49 -18.62
N ASP A 73 37.23 6.31 -19.61
CA ASP A 73 37.54 6.04 -21.01
C ASP A 73 39.05 6.14 -21.31
N SER A 74 39.43 5.98 -22.58
CA SER A 74 40.84 6.08 -23.04
C SER A 74 41.49 7.47 -22.77
N ASP A 75 40.69 8.48 -22.55
CA ASP A 75 41.13 9.85 -22.26
C ASP A 75 41.15 10.16 -20.76
N GLY A 76 40.84 9.19 -19.92
CA GLY A 76 40.74 9.30 -18.47
C GLY A 76 39.46 9.99 -17.98
N ALA A 77 38.44 10.13 -18.83
CA ALA A 77 37.18 10.75 -18.51
C ALA A 77 36.14 9.72 -18.06
N TYR A 78 35.34 10.05 -17.04
CA TYR A 78 34.21 9.25 -16.61
C TYR A 78 32.94 9.72 -17.35
N THR A 79 32.16 8.75 -17.82
CA THR A 79 30.85 9.03 -18.44
C THR A 79 29.79 9.20 -17.37
N ILE A 80 29.01 10.28 -17.42
CA ILE A 80 27.85 10.45 -16.56
C ILE A 80 26.78 9.44 -16.95
N ILE A 81 26.37 8.62 -16.00
CA ILE A 81 25.24 7.70 -16.15
C ILE A 81 24.01 8.42 -15.62
N TRP A 82 23.07 8.73 -16.49
CA TRP A 82 21.81 9.33 -16.11
C TRP A 82 20.93 8.24 -15.52
N ASN A 83 20.59 8.40 -14.23
CA ASN A 83 19.64 7.49 -13.59
C ASN A 83 18.28 7.56 -14.26
N ARG A 84 17.72 6.40 -14.58
CA ARG A 84 16.39 6.23 -15.16
C ARG A 84 15.46 5.65 -14.10
N ALA A 85 14.24 6.18 -14.06
CA ALA A 85 13.24 5.67 -13.11
C ALA A 85 12.87 4.20 -13.40
N PRO A 86 12.54 3.42 -12.36
CA PRO A 86 12.03 2.07 -12.53
C PRO A 86 10.70 2.04 -13.31
N SER A 87 10.37 0.89 -13.87
CA SER A 87 9.07 0.67 -14.49
C SER A 87 7.94 0.72 -13.45
N VAL A 88 6.74 1.06 -13.92
CA VAL A 88 5.52 0.93 -13.11
C VAL A 88 5.33 -0.53 -12.72
N PRO A 89 4.94 -0.87 -11.48
CA PRO A 89 4.59 -2.23 -11.10
C PRO A 89 3.54 -2.84 -12.05
N ASP A 90 3.76 -4.09 -12.47
CA ASP A 90 2.92 -4.75 -13.50
C ASP A 90 1.46 -4.83 -13.09
N SER A 91 1.19 -5.09 -11.82
CA SER A 91 -0.15 -5.23 -11.27
C SER A 91 -0.25 -4.64 -9.87
N ILE A 92 -1.48 -4.43 -9.41
CA ILE A 92 -1.86 -4.30 -8.00
C ILE A 92 -3.15 -5.10 -7.81
N ASP A 93 -3.13 -6.01 -6.85
CA ASP A 93 -4.27 -6.87 -6.54
C ASP A 93 -4.80 -6.58 -5.14
N VAL A 94 -6.10 -6.28 -5.10
CA VAL A 94 -6.85 -6.00 -3.88
C VAL A 94 -8.09 -6.91 -3.91
N PRO A 95 -8.25 -7.83 -2.94
CA PRO A 95 -9.41 -8.70 -2.87
C PRO A 95 -10.73 -7.95 -3.01
N SER A 96 -11.74 -8.61 -3.57
CA SER A 96 -13.08 -8.01 -3.72
C SER A 96 -13.88 -8.01 -2.42
N ASP A 97 -13.66 -9.00 -1.54
CA ASP A 97 -14.29 -9.10 -0.22
C ASP A 97 -13.45 -8.32 0.79
N VAL A 98 -13.85 -7.08 1.08
CA VAL A 98 -13.18 -6.18 2.02
C VAL A 98 -14.12 -5.90 3.18
N ARG A 99 -13.71 -6.30 4.39
CA ARG A 99 -14.55 -6.22 5.59
C ARG A 99 -14.01 -5.23 6.61
N GLY A 100 -14.87 -4.36 7.10
CA GLY A 100 -14.55 -3.43 8.18
C GLY A 100 -14.23 -4.17 9.48
N GLY A 101 -13.12 -3.81 10.11
CA GLY A 101 -12.62 -4.48 11.31
C GLY A 101 -11.67 -5.65 11.04
N GLU A 102 -11.50 -6.09 9.78
CA GLU A 102 -10.66 -7.22 9.40
C GLU A 102 -9.36 -6.80 8.72
N LYS A 103 -8.44 -7.75 8.56
CA LYS A 103 -7.19 -7.57 7.85
C LYS A 103 -7.39 -7.84 6.36
N LEU A 104 -6.80 -6.98 5.52
CA LEU A 104 -6.78 -7.08 4.07
C LEU A 104 -5.34 -7.21 3.58
N THR A 105 -5.04 -8.23 2.77
CA THR A 105 -3.73 -8.37 2.15
C THR A 105 -3.77 -7.81 0.74
N VAL A 106 -2.92 -6.83 0.46
CA VAL A 106 -2.70 -6.22 -0.86
C VAL A 106 -1.39 -6.74 -1.41
N THR A 107 -1.38 -7.14 -2.68
CA THR A 107 -0.18 -7.60 -3.38
C THR A 107 0.03 -6.83 -4.67
N TRP A 108 1.26 -6.82 -5.18
CA TRP A 108 1.58 -6.17 -6.45
C TRP A 108 2.66 -6.88 -7.23
N GLY A 109 2.69 -6.60 -8.52
CA GLY A 109 3.64 -7.18 -9.46
C GLY A 109 5.05 -6.61 -9.33
N THR A 110 5.93 -7.09 -10.19
CA THR A 110 7.32 -6.65 -10.26
C THR A 110 7.46 -5.30 -10.97
N SER A 111 8.59 -4.67 -10.73
CA SER A 111 9.13 -3.58 -11.54
C SER A 111 10.53 -3.96 -11.99
N THR A 112 10.94 -3.47 -13.13
CA THR A 112 12.31 -3.55 -13.64
C THR A 112 12.94 -2.17 -13.58
N ASP A 113 14.24 -2.14 -13.34
CA ASP A 113 15.01 -0.91 -13.37
C ASP A 113 16.08 -1.01 -14.45
N PRO A 114 16.14 -0.05 -15.39
CA PRO A 114 17.13 -0.08 -16.46
C PRO A 114 18.58 0.02 -15.97
N ASP A 115 18.79 0.54 -14.77
CA ASP A 115 20.11 0.75 -14.17
C ASP A 115 20.42 -0.29 -13.08
N ASN A 116 19.51 -1.27 -12.89
CA ASN A 116 19.59 -2.38 -11.91
C ASN A 116 19.75 -1.90 -10.46
N ASN A 117 19.21 -0.75 -10.13
CA ASN A 117 19.29 -0.14 -8.80
C ASN A 117 17.93 0.00 -8.10
N LEU A 118 16.92 -0.79 -8.49
CA LEU A 118 15.61 -0.86 -7.84
C LEU A 118 15.77 -1.10 -6.34
N SER A 119 15.20 -0.23 -5.51
CA SER A 119 15.29 -0.29 -4.05
C SER A 119 14.02 -0.76 -3.38
N GLY A 120 12.85 -0.62 -4.03
CA GLY A 120 11.61 -1.11 -3.47
C GLY A 120 10.36 -0.41 -3.98
N TYR A 121 9.32 -0.44 -3.14
CA TYR A 121 7.98 0.03 -3.47
C TYR A 121 7.44 0.94 -2.38
N ILE A 122 6.60 1.88 -2.79
CA ILE A 122 5.80 2.73 -1.91
C ILE A 122 4.33 2.43 -2.20
N LEU A 123 3.60 1.95 -1.18
CA LEU A 123 2.17 1.74 -1.25
C LEU A 123 1.45 2.86 -0.52
N GLU A 124 0.45 3.41 -1.15
CA GLU A 124 -0.45 4.39 -0.55
C GLU A 124 -1.88 3.88 -0.55
N ARG A 125 -2.63 4.28 0.46
CA ARG A 125 -4.05 3.98 0.65
C ARG A 125 -4.87 5.25 0.60
N GLN A 126 -6.06 5.14 0.02
CA GLN A 126 -7.13 6.11 0.10
C GLN A 126 -8.38 5.42 0.66
N TYR A 127 -9.13 6.07 1.52
CA TYR A 127 -10.45 5.61 1.99
C TYR A 127 -11.46 6.74 1.95
N ASN A 128 -12.73 6.41 1.72
CA ASN A 128 -13.86 7.35 1.64
C ASN A 128 -13.62 8.56 0.73
N GLY A 129 -12.86 8.37 -0.37
CA GLY A 129 -12.52 9.44 -1.30
C GLY A 129 -11.60 10.53 -0.73
N GLY A 130 -11.00 10.31 0.43
CA GLY A 130 -10.02 11.23 1.04
C GLY A 130 -8.68 11.31 0.31
N GLY A 131 -7.67 11.87 0.97
CA GLY A 131 -6.31 11.94 0.44
C GLY A 131 -5.59 10.59 0.42
N TRP A 132 -4.59 10.45 -0.45
CA TRP A 132 -3.68 9.31 -0.44
C TRP A 132 -2.68 9.42 0.71
N ALA A 133 -2.50 8.34 1.46
CA ALA A 133 -1.54 8.26 2.56
C ALA A 133 -0.64 7.05 2.38
N GLN A 134 0.67 7.22 2.58
CA GLN A 134 1.62 6.14 2.54
C GLN A 134 1.37 5.17 3.69
N VAL A 135 1.19 3.89 3.37
CA VAL A 135 0.99 2.81 4.35
C VAL A 135 2.14 1.80 4.39
N TYR A 136 2.95 1.77 3.31
CA TYR A 136 4.12 0.89 3.25
C TYR A 136 5.24 1.52 2.41
N LYS A 137 6.50 1.24 2.80
CA LYS A 137 7.70 1.47 2.00
C LYS A 137 8.69 0.34 2.28
N GLY A 138 9.14 -0.37 1.25
CA GLY A 138 10.08 -1.47 1.39
C GLY A 138 10.18 -2.35 0.15
N ILE A 139 10.92 -3.45 0.25
CA ILE A 139 11.24 -4.34 -0.88
C ILE A 139 10.18 -5.42 -1.12
N ASN A 140 9.33 -5.74 -0.15
CA ASN A 140 8.30 -6.75 -0.29
C ASN A 140 7.23 -6.28 -1.27
N ARG A 141 6.53 -7.23 -1.90
CA ARG A 141 5.43 -7.01 -2.84
C ARG A 141 4.09 -7.41 -2.25
N THR A 142 3.99 -7.32 -0.94
CA THR A 142 2.78 -7.62 -0.18
C THR A 142 2.72 -6.73 1.06
N TYR A 143 1.51 -6.36 1.43
CA TYR A 143 1.23 -5.60 2.64
C TYR A 143 -0.12 -6.03 3.22
N THR A 144 -0.19 -6.21 4.53
CA THR A 144 -1.43 -6.50 5.24
C THR A 144 -1.89 -5.27 5.99
N ASP A 145 -3.01 -4.73 5.57
CA ASP A 145 -3.65 -3.54 6.15
C ASP A 145 -4.75 -3.94 7.14
N GLN A 146 -5.03 -3.08 8.10
CA GLN A 146 -6.17 -3.18 8.99
C GLN A 146 -7.28 -2.25 8.49
N ILE A 147 -8.38 -2.84 8.00
CA ILE A 147 -9.54 -2.07 7.53
C ILE A 147 -10.35 -1.59 8.73
N THR A 148 -10.56 -0.30 8.83
CA THR A 148 -11.35 0.25 9.94
C THR A 148 -12.84 0.06 9.69
N LYS A 149 -13.57 -0.42 10.69
CA LYS A 149 -15.04 -0.50 10.64
C LYS A 149 -15.63 0.92 10.47
N GLY A 150 -16.61 1.05 9.59
CA GLY A 150 -17.22 2.32 9.25
C GLY A 150 -16.63 3.02 8.02
N TRP A 151 -15.54 2.50 7.41
CA TRP A 151 -15.17 2.95 6.08
C TRP A 151 -16.21 2.46 5.05
N GLU A 152 -16.48 3.29 4.05
CA GLU A 152 -17.40 2.94 2.96
C GLU A 152 -16.65 2.28 1.80
N ASN A 153 -15.43 2.76 1.53
CA ASN A 153 -14.61 2.26 0.45
C ASN A 153 -13.12 2.46 0.72
N VAL A 154 -12.29 1.68 -0.01
CA VAL A 154 -10.84 1.77 0.04
C VAL A 154 -10.25 1.51 -1.35
N ALA A 155 -9.15 2.20 -1.66
CA ALA A 155 -8.33 1.98 -2.83
C ALA A 155 -6.85 2.06 -2.47
N TYR A 156 -6.01 1.43 -3.28
CA TYR A 156 -4.56 1.44 -3.11
C TYR A 156 -3.87 1.85 -4.40
N ARG A 157 -2.70 2.43 -4.28
CA ARG A 157 -1.79 2.66 -5.39
C ARG A 157 -0.36 2.40 -4.98
N VAL A 158 0.43 1.89 -5.89
CA VAL A 158 1.83 1.51 -5.65
C VAL A 158 2.71 2.09 -6.73
N LYS A 159 3.91 2.54 -6.35
CA LYS A 159 5.00 2.92 -7.24
C LYS A 159 6.29 2.26 -6.80
N ALA A 160 7.21 2.08 -7.73
CA ALA A 160 8.56 1.64 -7.45
C ALA A 160 9.49 2.85 -7.25
N TYR A 161 10.58 2.65 -6.50
CA TYR A 161 11.65 3.63 -6.35
C TYR A 161 13.01 2.95 -6.39
N ASP A 162 14.02 3.67 -6.82
CA ASP A 162 15.40 3.22 -6.90
C ASP A 162 16.30 3.83 -5.81
N SER A 163 17.58 3.42 -5.79
CA SER A 163 18.56 3.92 -4.80
C SER A 163 19.03 5.35 -5.06
N ALA A 164 18.83 5.88 -6.27
CA ALA A 164 19.14 7.25 -6.63
C ALA A 164 17.96 8.21 -6.40
N GLY A 165 16.81 7.69 -5.93
CA GLY A 165 15.63 8.48 -5.57
C GLY A 165 14.65 8.74 -6.71
N ALA A 166 14.85 8.14 -7.91
CA ALA A 166 13.84 8.22 -8.96
C ALA A 166 12.69 7.25 -8.68
N GLU A 167 11.49 7.63 -9.09
CA GLU A 167 10.25 6.91 -8.81
C GLU A 167 9.46 6.67 -10.09
N SER A 168 8.79 5.52 -10.18
CA SER A 168 7.86 5.24 -11.27
C SER A 168 6.55 6.03 -11.12
N ALA A 169 5.73 6.01 -12.17
CA ALA A 169 4.32 6.36 -12.03
C ALA A 169 3.59 5.33 -11.13
N TYR A 170 2.41 5.70 -10.63
CA TYR A 170 1.58 4.81 -9.82
C TYR A 170 0.82 3.79 -10.66
N LYS A 171 0.75 2.57 -10.14
CA LYS A 171 -0.27 1.58 -10.48
C LYS A 171 -1.37 1.67 -9.45
N THR A 172 -2.61 1.95 -9.87
CA THR A 172 -3.75 2.15 -8.97
C THR A 172 -4.73 0.99 -9.09
N SER A 173 -5.26 0.51 -7.97
CA SER A 173 -6.28 -0.52 -7.91
C SER A 173 -7.67 0.04 -8.26
N ALA A 174 -8.61 -0.86 -8.51
CA ALA A 174 -10.02 -0.51 -8.40
C ALA A 174 -10.37 -0.14 -6.95
N THR A 175 -11.32 0.79 -6.79
CA THR A 175 -11.91 1.07 -5.48
C THR A 175 -12.78 -0.11 -5.04
N ARG A 176 -12.62 -0.53 -3.79
CA ARG A 176 -13.39 -1.61 -3.17
C ARG A 176 -14.37 -1.03 -2.16
N THR A 177 -15.61 -1.51 -2.18
CA THR A 177 -16.60 -1.22 -1.14
C THR A 177 -16.23 -2.00 0.11
N VAL A 178 -16.33 -1.39 1.28
CA VAL A 178 -16.09 -2.02 2.58
C VAL A 178 -17.41 -2.53 3.14
N ILE A 179 -17.48 -3.82 3.41
CA ILE A 179 -18.64 -4.46 4.04
C ILE A 179 -18.54 -4.25 5.55
N ASN A 180 -19.46 -3.48 6.10
CA ASN A 180 -19.54 -3.24 7.55
C ASN A 180 -20.64 -4.09 8.14
N ASN A 181 -20.32 -5.36 8.46
CA ASN A 181 -21.26 -6.28 9.02
C ASN A 181 -21.38 -6.15 10.56
N THR A 182 -22.60 -6.29 11.07
CA THR A 182 -22.91 -6.40 12.49
C THR A 182 -23.69 -7.71 12.70
N PRO A 183 -23.22 -8.64 13.53
CA PRO A 183 -23.92 -9.89 13.78
C PRO A 183 -25.36 -9.68 14.24
N PRO A 184 -26.28 -10.60 13.92
CA PRO A 184 -27.63 -10.57 14.47
C PRO A 184 -27.61 -10.73 16.00
N THR A 185 -28.69 -10.37 16.63
CA THR A 185 -28.91 -10.54 18.07
C THR A 185 -30.13 -11.43 18.29
N ILE A 186 -30.17 -12.14 19.45
CA ILE A 186 -31.32 -12.90 19.91
C ILE A 186 -31.74 -12.31 21.25
N SER A 187 -33.05 -12.04 21.42
CA SER A 187 -33.59 -11.39 22.59
C SER A 187 -33.31 -12.15 23.87
N GLY A 188 -33.28 -11.44 24.99
CA GLY A 188 -33.04 -11.98 26.32
C GLY A 188 -31.60 -12.35 26.61
N THR A 189 -31.37 -13.14 27.64
CA THR A 189 -30.07 -13.70 28.08
C THR A 189 -30.17 -15.24 28.16
N ASP A 190 -29.04 -15.89 28.25
CA ASP A 190 -29.04 -17.34 28.60
C ASP A 190 -29.76 -17.52 29.92
N THR A 191 -30.73 -18.43 29.93
CA THR A 191 -31.72 -18.49 31.04
C THR A 191 -31.99 -19.94 31.43
N ASP A 192 -32.02 -20.18 32.72
CA ASP A 192 -32.60 -21.41 33.27
C ASP A 192 -34.11 -21.22 33.38
N LEU A 193 -34.84 -22.06 32.63
CA LEU A 193 -36.31 -22.07 32.59
C LEU A 193 -36.91 -22.85 33.74
N GLY A 194 -36.06 -23.45 34.58
CA GLY A 194 -36.48 -24.32 35.68
C GLY A 194 -37.09 -25.65 35.21
N ALA A 195 -37.41 -26.51 36.17
CA ALA A 195 -37.95 -27.85 35.91
C ALA A 195 -39.24 -27.78 35.08
N LYS A 196 -39.32 -28.59 34.04
CA LYS A 196 -40.52 -28.78 33.20
C LYS A 196 -41.14 -30.15 33.47
N THR A 197 -42.46 -30.23 33.28
CA THR A 197 -43.23 -31.46 33.48
C THR A 197 -43.86 -31.99 32.19
N GLY A 198 -43.60 -31.37 31.06
CA GLY A 198 -44.16 -31.74 29.75
C GLY A 198 -43.74 -30.79 28.66
N ALA A 199 -44.42 -30.89 27.53
CA ALA A 199 -44.24 -29.99 26.38
C ALA A 199 -44.33 -28.50 26.78
N PHE A 200 -43.53 -27.67 26.18
CA PHE A 200 -43.55 -26.22 26.45
C PHE A 200 -43.01 -25.44 25.26
N ASP A 201 -43.27 -24.12 25.26
CA ASP A 201 -42.82 -23.16 24.28
C ASP A 201 -41.84 -22.17 24.88
N GLN A 202 -40.78 -21.85 24.12
CA GLN A 202 -39.88 -20.75 24.44
C GLN A 202 -39.90 -19.75 23.30
N LYS A 203 -40.24 -18.46 23.60
CA LYS A 203 -40.29 -17.38 22.64
C LYS A 203 -38.97 -16.65 22.60
N TYR A 204 -38.61 -16.15 21.41
CA TYR A 204 -37.43 -15.29 21.17
C TYR A 204 -37.65 -14.45 19.94
N THR A 205 -36.93 -13.31 19.86
CA THR A 205 -36.89 -12.45 18.70
C THR A 205 -35.45 -12.41 18.15
N VAL A 206 -35.32 -12.50 16.85
CA VAL A 206 -34.05 -12.31 16.15
C VAL A 206 -34.03 -10.94 15.52
N THR A 207 -33.00 -10.15 15.74
CA THR A 207 -32.84 -8.81 15.14
C THR A 207 -31.45 -8.67 14.57
N ASP A 208 -31.39 -8.24 13.30
CA ASP A 208 -30.16 -7.88 12.61
C ASP A 208 -30.23 -6.36 12.29
N PRO A 209 -29.24 -5.57 12.73
CA PRO A 209 -29.23 -4.14 12.48
C PRO A 209 -28.92 -3.80 11.00
N ASP A 210 -28.35 -4.76 10.24
CA ASP A 210 -27.98 -4.56 8.86
C ASP A 210 -29.17 -4.90 7.93
N SER A 211 -29.76 -3.89 7.31
CA SER A 211 -30.96 -4.05 6.47
C SER A 211 -30.72 -4.91 5.23
N GLY A 212 -31.74 -5.72 4.87
CA GLY A 212 -31.73 -6.51 3.65
C GLY A 212 -30.94 -7.81 3.71
N GLN A 213 -30.38 -8.17 4.87
CA GLN A 213 -29.70 -9.44 5.05
C GLN A 213 -30.70 -10.57 5.36
N THR A 214 -30.39 -11.79 4.88
CA THR A 214 -31.10 -12.99 5.26
C THR A 214 -30.45 -13.59 6.50
N ILE A 215 -31.25 -13.85 7.53
CA ILE A 215 -30.79 -14.47 8.77
C ILE A 215 -31.19 -15.94 8.72
N THR A 216 -30.24 -16.85 8.91
CA THR A 216 -30.54 -18.28 9.08
C THR A 216 -30.56 -18.61 10.55
N VAL A 217 -31.68 -19.18 11.03
CA VAL A 217 -31.82 -19.64 12.39
C VAL A 217 -31.74 -21.18 12.44
N VAL A 218 -30.98 -21.70 13.39
CA VAL A 218 -30.86 -23.13 13.71
C VAL A 218 -31.26 -23.32 15.16
N GLU A 219 -32.25 -24.19 15.41
CA GLU A 219 -32.69 -24.58 16.73
C GLU A 219 -32.24 -26.01 17.04
N LYS A 220 -31.71 -26.23 18.24
CA LYS A 220 -31.23 -27.53 18.70
C LYS A 220 -31.74 -27.84 20.08
N ILE A 221 -31.97 -29.15 20.35
CA ILE A 221 -32.13 -29.70 21.70
C ILE A 221 -30.94 -30.63 21.97
N ASP A 222 -30.19 -30.36 23.02
CA ASP A 222 -28.98 -31.12 23.42
C ASP A 222 -28.00 -31.31 22.24
N GLY A 223 -27.78 -30.24 21.48
CA GLY A 223 -26.91 -30.24 20.31
C GLY A 223 -27.53 -30.85 19.04
N THR A 224 -28.66 -31.55 19.14
CA THR A 224 -29.35 -32.15 17.99
C THR A 224 -30.25 -31.13 17.31
N GLN A 225 -30.04 -30.89 16.02
CA GLN A 225 -30.84 -29.94 15.25
C GLN A 225 -32.28 -30.36 15.11
N LYS A 226 -33.20 -29.45 15.44
CA LYS A 226 -34.66 -29.63 15.30
C LYS A 226 -35.19 -29.02 14.06
N ARG A 227 -34.83 -27.76 13.80
CA ARG A 227 -35.19 -27.06 12.56
C ARG A 227 -34.11 -26.02 12.17
N SER A 228 -34.14 -25.66 10.90
CA SER A 228 -33.41 -24.53 10.37
C SER A 228 -34.33 -23.78 9.41
N TYR A 229 -34.31 -22.45 9.43
CA TYR A 229 -35.17 -21.60 8.59
C TYR A 229 -34.61 -20.21 8.41
N ALA A 230 -35.08 -19.51 7.39
CA ALA A 230 -34.80 -18.09 7.18
C ALA A 230 -35.71 -17.25 8.10
N ALA A 231 -35.10 -16.39 8.91
CA ALA A 231 -35.79 -15.49 9.81
C ALA A 231 -35.89 -14.09 9.26
N THR A 232 -36.94 -13.38 9.64
CA THR A 232 -37.13 -11.94 9.38
C THR A 232 -36.69 -11.14 10.62
N SER A 233 -35.84 -10.14 10.42
CA SER A 233 -35.38 -9.26 11.49
C SER A 233 -36.55 -8.58 12.21
N GLY A 234 -36.53 -8.59 13.52
CA GLY A 234 -37.55 -8.01 14.39
C GLY A 234 -38.80 -8.89 14.63
N GLN A 235 -38.89 -10.07 14.00
CA GLN A 235 -40.00 -10.99 14.20
C GLN A 235 -39.78 -11.89 15.42
N GLU A 236 -40.88 -12.15 16.22
CA GLU A 236 -40.89 -13.13 17.29
C GLU A 236 -41.09 -14.53 16.71
N TYR A 237 -40.34 -15.49 17.22
CA TYR A 237 -40.40 -16.90 16.90
C TYR A 237 -40.65 -17.73 18.16
N THR A 238 -41.20 -18.92 17.99
CA THR A 238 -41.44 -19.86 19.08
C THR A 238 -40.63 -21.13 18.81
N PHE A 239 -39.80 -21.50 19.79
CA PHE A 239 -39.17 -22.80 19.87
C PHE A 239 -40.06 -23.71 20.72
N SER A 240 -40.74 -24.68 20.09
CA SER A 240 -41.64 -25.60 20.76
C SER A 240 -40.95 -26.91 21.03
N VAL A 241 -40.95 -27.35 22.28
CA VAL A 241 -40.65 -28.76 22.69
C VAL A 241 -41.96 -29.50 22.71
N THR A 242 -42.22 -30.31 21.68
CA THR A 242 -43.46 -31.05 21.52
C THR A 242 -43.59 -32.20 22.52
N ALA A 243 -44.81 -32.73 22.73
CA ALA A 243 -45.03 -33.88 23.63
C ALA A 243 -44.22 -35.12 23.20
N ASP A 244 -44.03 -35.31 21.89
CA ASP A 244 -43.26 -36.45 21.38
C ASP A 244 -41.75 -36.28 21.59
N GLU A 245 -41.24 -35.05 21.50
CA GLU A 245 -39.85 -34.73 21.84
C GLU A 245 -39.61 -34.87 23.34
N TRP A 246 -40.51 -34.32 24.14
CA TRP A 246 -40.43 -34.41 25.59
C TRP A 246 -40.34 -35.88 26.08
N ARG A 247 -41.14 -36.80 25.54
CA ARG A 247 -41.11 -38.22 25.90
C ARG A 247 -39.77 -38.91 25.55
N LYS A 248 -38.99 -38.35 24.65
CA LYS A 248 -37.69 -38.91 24.24
C LYS A 248 -36.52 -38.36 25.06
N LEU A 249 -36.73 -37.32 25.85
CA LEU A 249 -35.71 -36.77 26.73
C LEU A 249 -35.56 -37.68 27.95
N LEU A 250 -34.32 -37.90 28.36
CA LEU A 250 -34.01 -38.61 29.61
C LEU A 250 -34.20 -37.66 30.79
N ASN A 251 -34.29 -38.23 32.00
CA ASN A 251 -34.29 -37.39 33.20
C ASN A 251 -32.92 -36.71 33.35
N GLY A 252 -32.89 -35.40 33.52
CA GLY A 252 -31.69 -34.63 33.69
C GLY A 252 -31.84 -33.19 33.20
N SER A 253 -30.73 -32.48 33.12
CA SER A 253 -30.71 -31.14 32.58
C SER A 253 -30.56 -31.17 31.06
N HIS A 254 -31.35 -30.39 30.39
CA HIS A 254 -31.41 -30.28 28.94
C HIS A 254 -31.16 -28.81 28.49
N ALA A 255 -30.77 -28.63 27.23
CA ALA A 255 -30.53 -27.31 26.67
C ALA A 255 -31.25 -27.12 25.33
N LEU A 256 -32.03 -26.07 25.22
CA LEU A 256 -32.44 -25.51 23.92
C LEU A 256 -31.39 -24.49 23.48
N THR A 257 -30.86 -24.63 22.27
CA THR A 257 -29.93 -23.66 21.69
C THR A 257 -30.53 -23.08 20.41
N VAL A 258 -30.57 -21.76 20.33
CA VAL A 258 -30.96 -21.00 19.15
C VAL A 258 -29.72 -20.29 18.64
N THR A 259 -29.33 -20.53 17.38
CA THR A 259 -28.25 -19.85 16.73
C THR A 259 -28.79 -19.09 15.51
N ALA A 260 -28.58 -17.80 15.46
CA ALA A 260 -28.90 -16.93 14.32
C ALA A 260 -27.61 -16.53 13.62
N THR A 261 -27.55 -16.69 12.31
CA THR A 261 -26.36 -16.40 11.50
C THR A 261 -26.78 -15.56 10.28
N ASP A 262 -26.08 -14.45 10.02
CA ASP A 262 -26.27 -13.63 8.83
C ASP A 262 -25.54 -14.20 7.60
N ILE A 263 -25.69 -13.53 6.44
CA ILE A 263 -25.07 -13.98 5.17
C ILE A 263 -23.53 -13.82 5.15
N TYR A 264 -22.97 -13.03 6.07
CA TYR A 264 -21.52 -12.81 6.17
C TYR A 264 -20.88 -13.67 7.26
N GLY A 265 -21.66 -14.55 7.91
CA GLY A 265 -21.18 -15.48 8.95
C GLY A 265 -21.14 -14.88 10.35
N GLY A 266 -21.60 -13.65 10.54
CA GLY A 266 -21.85 -13.09 11.87
C GLY A 266 -22.94 -13.89 12.59
N ALA A 267 -22.72 -14.30 13.84
CA ALA A 267 -23.65 -15.16 14.54
C ALA A 267 -23.87 -14.77 15.99
N ALA A 268 -25.08 -15.04 16.48
CA ALA A 268 -25.42 -15.02 17.90
C ALA A 268 -26.04 -16.34 18.30
N THR A 269 -25.80 -16.72 19.54
CA THR A 269 -26.39 -17.96 20.13
C THR A 269 -27.07 -17.61 21.44
N ARG A 270 -28.19 -18.26 21.70
CA ARG A 270 -28.94 -18.20 22.96
C ARG A 270 -29.20 -19.60 23.47
N THR A 271 -28.94 -19.82 24.74
CA THR A 271 -29.14 -21.10 25.41
C THR A 271 -30.17 -20.97 26.52
N TYR A 272 -31.15 -21.91 26.56
CA TYR A 272 -32.14 -22.05 27.60
C TYR A 272 -32.01 -23.43 28.22
N THR A 273 -31.69 -23.50 29.50
CA THR A 273 -31.62 -24.77 30.24
C THR A 273 -32.95 -25.06 30.95
N PHE A 274 -33.28 -26.34 31.12
CA PHE A 274 -34.51 -26.77 31.80
C PHE A 274 -34.38 -28.14 32.42
#